data_4a7f84805836063fa47d85fa346c1243
#
_entry.id   4a7f84805836063fa47d85fa346c1243
#
_cell.length_a   1.000
_cell.length_b   1.000
_cell.length_c   1.000
_cell.angle_alpha   90.00
_cell.angle_beta   90.00
_cell.angle_gamma   90.00
#
_symmetry.space_group_name_H-M   'P 1'
#
loop_
_entity.id
_entity.type
_entity.pdbx_description
1 polymer ?
#
loop_
_entity_poly.entity_id
_entity_poly.type
_entity_poly.pdbx_seq_one_letter_code
_entity_poly.pdbx_strand_id
1 'polypeptide(L)'
;MFFKWSGMKKYIVKRDGEPDLKFVGRLLARVDIGVYDKFLGAKRAQEQIEIYKTDSGEYVVALFKRYEFNRALVCETPEAVVAVLRQEPEFGGLKKQALAEAAKKDPSFAAPAESYE
;
A
#
# COMPACT_ATOMS: atom_id res chain seq x y z
N MET A 1 28.55 15.43 5.77
CA MET A 1 27.41 14.73 6.26
C MET A 1 26.61 14.08 5.17
N PHE A 2 26.16 12.87 5.39
CA PHE A 2 25.43 12.16 4.38
C PHE A 2 23.95 12.13 4.68
N PHE A 3 23.16 12.38 3.65
CA PHE A 3 21.78 11.98 3.70
C PHE A 3 21.66 10.56 3.20
N LYS A 4 21.07 9.73 3.99
CA LYS A 4 20.72 8.42 3.51
C LYS A 4 19.37 8.48 2.87
N TRP A 5 19.38 8.30 1.58
CA TRP A 5 18.15 8.17 0.80
C TRP A 5 17.73 6.71 0.71
N SER A 6 18.22 5.87 1.61
CA SER A 6 17.91 4.45 1.57
C SER A 6 16.40 4.25 1.68
N GLY A 7 15.87 3.48 0.75
CA GLY A 7 14.46 3.21 0.66
C GLY A 7 13.64 4.25 -0.08
N MET A 8 14.22 5.42 -0.39
CA MET A 8 13.52 6.44 -1.17
C MET A 8 13.72 6.19 -2.65
N LYS A 9 12.62 6.11 -3.38
CA LYS A 9 12.62 5.83 -4.82
C LYS A 9 11.49 6.60 -5.49
N LYS A 10 11.56 6.66 -6.81
CA LYS A 10 10.43 7.14 -7.61
C LYS A 10 9.46 5.98 -7.83
N TYR A 11 8.19 6.24 -7.58
CA TYR A 11 7.13 5.27 -7.80
C TYR A 11 6.11 5.81 -8.77
N ILE A 12 5.54 4.90 -9.54
CA ILE A 12 4.40 5.19 -10.42
C ILE A 12 3.33 4.19 -10.05
N VAL A 13 2.20 4.70 -9.57
CA VAL A 13 1.07 3.86 -9.18
C VAL A 13 -0.10 4.11 -10.11
N LYS A 14 -0.61 3.05 -10.71
CA LYS A 14 -1.71 3.14 -11.66
C LYS A 14 -3.03 3.37 -10.97
N ARG A 15 -3.88 4.17 -11.63
CA ARG A 15 -5.24 4.45 -11.16
C ARG A 15 -6.18 4.39 -12.34
N ASP A 16 -7.27 3.63 -12.20
CA ASP A 16 -8.28 3.56 -13.24
C ASP A 16 -9.01 4.90 -13.35
N GLY A 17 -9.15 5.39 -14.57
CA GLY A 17 -9.90 6.61 -14.82
C GLY A 17 -9.20 7.91 -14.42
N GLU A 18 -7.95 7.84 -13.94
CA GLU A 18 -7.17 9.01 -13.55
C GLU A 18 -5.73 8.84 -14.02
N PRO A 19 -4.98 9.94 -14.14
CA PRO A 19 -3.55 9.81 -14.45
C PRO A 19 -2.83 9.00 -13.38
N ASP A 20 -1.76 8.32 -13.77
CA ASP A 20 -0.92 7.60 -12.84
C ASP A 20 -0.41 8.53 -11.74
N LEU A 21 -0.36 8.03 -10.52
CA LEU A 21 0.17 8.79 -9.39
C LEU A 21 1.67 8.59 -9.33
N LYS A 22 2.42 9.69 -9.46
CA LYS A 22 3.89 9.66 -9.44
C LYS A 22 4.40 10.39 -8.22
N PHE A 23 5.32 9.78 -7.49
CA PHE A 23 5.88 10.40 -6.29
C PHE A 23 7.24 9.78 -5.96
N VAL A 24 7.97 10.48 -5.10
CA VAL A 24 9.19 9.95 -4.48
C VAL A 24 8.82 9.56 -3.06
N GLY A 25 9.24 8.38 -2.64
CA GLY A 25 8.92 7.91 -1.30
C GLY A 25 9.52 6.56 -1.02
N ARG A 26 8.95 5.87 -0.05
CA ARG A 26 9.37 4.50 0.28
C ARG A 26 8.18 3.61 0.52
N LEU A 27 8.36 2.35 0.21
CA LEU A 27 7.33 1.34 0.42
C LEU A 27 7.33 0.94 1.89
N LEU A 28 6.17 1.06 2.54
CA LEU A 28 5.99 0.62 3.92
C LEU A 28 5.41 -0.77 4.01
N ALA A 29 4.53 -1.13 3.08
CA ALA A 29 3.90 -2.44 3.09
C ALA A 29 3.53 -2.86 1.68
N ARG A 30 3.72 -4.14 1.41
CA ARG A 30 3.19 -4.79 0.21
C ARG A 30 2.71 -6.16 0.64
N VAL A 31 1.40 -6.36 0.57
CA VAL A 31 0.77 -7.64 0.91
C VAL A 31 -0.11 -8.07 -0.25
N ASP A 32 -0.16 -9.35 -0.52
CA ASP A 32 -0.97 -9.85 -1.61
C ASP A 32 -1.50 -11.25 -1.35
N ILE A 33 -2.54 -11.59 -2.12
CA ILE A 33 -3.02 -12.96 -2.27
C ILE A 33 -2.83 -13.28 -3.75
N GLY A 34 -2.22 -14.42 -4.03
CA GLY A 34 -1.98 -14.82 -5.41
C GLY A 34 -2.23 -16.29 -5.63
N VAL A 35 -2.29 -16.65 -6.91
CA VAL A 35 -2.40 -18.05 -7.32
C VAL A 35 -1.18 -18.42 -8.15
N TYR A 36 -0.77 -19.67 -8.04
CA TYR A 36 0.32 -20.19 -8.83
C TYR A 36 -0.17 -20.42 -10.26
N ASP A 37 0.55 -19.86 -11.21
CA ASP A 37 0.27 -20.05 -12.63
C ASP A 37 1.28 -21.05 -13.18
N LYS A 38 0.83 -22.25 -13.48
CA LYS A 38 1.72 -23.30 -13.98
C LYS A 38 2.33 -22.96 -15.33
N PHE A 39 1.65 -22.20 -16.16
CA PHE A 39 2.16 -21.85 -17.48
C PHE A 39 3.31 -20.86 -17.37
N LEU A 40 3.26 -19.96 -16.39
CA LEU A 40 4.32 -18.99 -16.15
C LEU A 40 5.36 -19.51 -15.17
N GLY A 41 5.06 -20.57 -14.44
CA GLY A 41 5.93 -21.10 -13.41
C GLY A 41 6.11 -20.13 -12.23
N ALA A 42 5.13 -19.27 -11.98
CA ALA A 42 5.24 -18.22 -10.99
C ALA A 42 3.88 -17.91 -10.37
N LYS A 43 3.92 -17.30 -9.19
CA LYS A 43 2.73 -16.82 -8.49
C LYS A 43 2.32 -15.48 -9.10
N ARG A 44 1.03 -15.31 -9.34
CA ARG A 44 0.46 -14.06 -9.85
C ARG A 44 -0.46 -13.47 -8.78
N ALA A 45 -0.27 -12.20 -8.47
CA ALA A 45 -1.11 -11.52 -7.50
C ALA A 45 -2.54 -11.38 -8.04
N GLN A 46 -3.52 -11.70 -7.21
CA GLN A 46 -4.94 -11.50 -7.50
C GLN A 46 -5.46 -10.26 -6.79
N GLU A 47 -5.02 -10.05 -5.55
CA GLU A 47 -5.34 -8.86 -4.77
C GLU A 47 -4.06 -8.40 -4.12
N GLN A 48 -3.86 -7.09 -4.07
CA GLN A 48 -2.66 -6.53 -3.49
C GLN A 48 -2.94 -5.18 -2.86
N ILE A 49 -2.37 -4.95 -1.70
CA ILE A 49 -2.38 -3.65 -1.03
C ILE A 49 -0.95 -3.20 -0.85
N GLU A 50 -0.68 -1.95 -1.24
CA GLU A 50 0.61 -1.32 -0.98
C GLU A 50 0.38 -0.03 -0.23
N ILE A 51 1.24 0.26 0.73
CA ILE A 51 1.22 1.50 1.49
C ILE A 51 2.60 2.12 1.35
N TYR A 52 2.63 3.39 0.94
CA TYR A 52 3.87 4.14 0.76
C TYR A 52 3.85 5.38 1.63
N LYS A 53 5.03 5.86 1.99
CA LYS A 53 5.20 7.19 2.57
C LYS A 53 5.94 8.03 1.55
N THR A 54 5.38 9.20 1.22
CA THR A 54 6.01 10.10 0.25
C THR A 54 7.08 10.96 0.94
N ASP A 55 7.94 11.57 0.14
CA ASP A 55 8.98 12.46 0.65
C ASP A 55 8.40 13.74 1.28
N SER A 56 7.14 14.07 0.98
CA SER A 56 6.46 15.19 1.61
C SER A 56 5.74 14.82 2.91
N GLY A 57 5.82 13.54 3.30
CA GLY A 57 5.22 13.07 4.56
C GLY A 57 3.80 12.60 4.46
N GLU A 58 3.23 12.55 3.26
CA GLU A 58 1.92 11.97 3.02
C GLU A 58 2.04 10.46 2.81
N TYR A 59 0.91 9.79 2.70
CA TYR A 59 0.86 8.35 2.47
C TYR A 59 0.05 8.05 1.23
N VAL A 60 0.45 7.00 0.51
CA VAL A 60 -0.29 6.52 -0.64
C VAL A 60 -0.74 5.09 -0.36
N VAL A 61 -2.02 4.85 -0.52
CA VAL A 61 -2.60 3.49 -0.43
C VAL A 61 -2.95 3.07 -1.84
N ALA A 62 -2.35 1.98 -2.30
CA ALA A 62 -2.61 1.44 -3.64
C ALA A 62 -3.34 0.10 -3.49
N LEU A 63 -4.48 -0.01 -4.13
CA LEU A 63 -5.35 -1.18 -4.08
C LEU A 63 -5.46 -1.78 -5.48
N PHE A 64 -5.09 -3.03 -5.62
CA PHE A 64 -5.12 -3.73 -6.88
C PHE A 64 -5.96 -5.00 -6.75
N LYS A 65 -6.90 -5.17 -7.67
CA LYS A 65 -7.64 -6.42 -7.78
C LYS A 65 -7.63 -6.81 -9.26
N ARG A 66 -7.06 -7.98 -9.55
CA ARG A 66 -6.85 -8.43 -10.94
C ARG A 66 -8.17 -8.49 -11.69
N TYR A 67 -8.15 -7.93 -12.89
CA TYR A 67 -9.30 -7.83 -13.80
C TYR A 67 -10.41 -6.91 -13.32
N GLU A 68 -10.29 -6.28 -12.16
CA GLU A 68 -11.34 -5.43 -11.64
C GLU A 68 -10.95 -3.97 -11.51
N PHE A 69 -9.87 -3.67 -10.77
CA PHE A 69 -9.50 -2.26 -10.61
C PHE A 69 -8.07 -2.05 -10.12
N ASN A 70 -7.60 -0.83 -10.38
CA ASN A 70 -6.44 -0.23 -9.74
C ASN A 70 -6.91 1.07 -9.12
N ARG A 71 -6.72 1.24 -7.82
CA ARG A 71 -7.05 2.47 -7.13
C ARG A 71 -5.86 2.92 -6.29
N ALA A 72 -5.69 4.23 -6.17
CA ALA A 72 -4.67 4.79 -5.29
C ALA A 72 -5.23 6.07 -4.68
N LEU A 73 -5.03 6.21 -3.37
CA LEU A 73 -5.50 7.35 -2.61
C LEU A 73 -4.35 7.95 -1.84
N VAL A 74 -4.33 9.28 -1.78
CA VAL A 74 -3.34 10.02 -0.99
C VAL A 74 -3.98 10.34 0.35
N CYS A 75 -3.28 10.01 1.42
CA CYS A 75 -3.75 10.22 2.79
C CYS A 75 -2.73 11.05 3.53
N GLU A 76 -3.19 11.93 4.42
CA GLU A 76 -2.29 12.82 5.13
C GLU A 76 -1.73 12.22 6.41
N THR A 77 -2.41 11.22 6.97
CA THR A 77 -2.04 10.63 8.26
C THR A 77 -2.21 9.11 8.23
N PRO A 78 -1.54 8.38 9.12
CA PRO A 78 -1.80 6.95 9.28
C PRO A 78 -3.25 6.63 9.62
N GLU A 79 -3.90 7.51 10.42
CA GLU A 79 -5.32 7.34 10.75
C GLU A 79 -6.19 7.40 9.50
N ALA A 80 -5.86 8.30 8.56
CA ALA A 80 -6.58 8.38 7.29
C ALA A 80 -6.40 7.11 6.46
N VAL A 81 -5.21 6.51 6.49
CA VAL A 81 -4.97 5.22 5.82
C VAL A 81 -5.87 4.14 6.42
N VAL A 82 -5.95 4.08 7.74
CA VAL A 82 -6.82 3.12 8.43
C VAL A 82 -8.28 3.34 8.03
N ALA A 83 -8.71 4.60 7.96
CA ALA A 83 -10.09 4.91 7.57
C ALA A 83 -10.41 4.43 6.15
N VAL A 84 -9.48 4.63 5.22
CA VAL A 84 -9.64 4.13 3.84
C VAL A 84 -9.79 2.62 3.83
N LEU A 85 -8.93 1.91 4.54
CA LEU A 85 -8.99 0.45 4.57
C LEU A 85 -10.24 -0.06 5.29
N ARG A 86 -10.66 0.64 6.33
CA ARG A 86 -11.87 0.26 7.07
C ARG A 86 -13.12 0.36 6.21
N GLN A 87 -13.16 1.33 5.31
CA GLN A 87 -14.30 1.52 4.40
C GLN A 87 -14.25 0.62 3.18
N GLU A 88 -13.10 0.00 2.90
CA GLU A 88 -12.96 -0.88 1.75
C GLU A 88 -13.64 -2.20 2.02
N PRO A 89 -14.69 -2.58 1.23
CA PRO A 89 -15.41 -3.83 1.49
C PRO A 89 -14.65 -5.08 1.05
N GLU A 90 -13.61 -4.93 0.25
CA GLU A 90 -12.87 -6.06 -0.28
C GLU A 90 -11.51 -6.20 0.41
N PHE A 91 -10.71 -7.15 -0.03
CA PHE A 91 -9.35 -7.46 0.45
C PHE A 91 -9.28 -8.20 1.78
N GLY A 92 -10.40 -8.42 2.46
CA GLY A 92 -10.43 -9.26 3.66
C GLY A 92 -9.30 -9.00 4.65
N GLY A 93 -8.62 -10.07 5.05
CA GLY A 93 -7.52 -9.99 6.02
C GLY A 93 -6.27 -9.27 5.54
N LEU A 94 -6.12 -9.02 4.24
CA LEU A 94 -4.97 -8.28 3.73
C LEU A 94 -4.90 -6.86 4.31
N LYS A 95 -6.04 -6.26 4.62
CA LYS A 95 -6.08 -4.90 5.18
C LYS A 95 -5.35 -4.84 6.51
N LYS A 96 -5.64 -5.76 7.40
CA LYS A 96 -4.98 -5.83 8.71
C LYS A 96 -3.50 -6.16 8.55
N GLN A 97 -3.18 -7.05 7.63
CA GLN A 97 -1.82 -7.45 7.35
C GLN A 97 -0.98 -6.29 6.83
N ALA A 98 -1.56 -5.48 5.92
CA ALA A 98 -0.88 -4.31 5.38
C ALA A 98 -0.54 -3.31 6.48
N LEU A 99 -1.49 -3.04 7.39
CA LEU A 99 -1.26 -2.12 8.50
C LEU A 99 -0.18 -2.64 9.44
N ALA A 100 -0.17 -3.94 9.72
CA ALA A 100 0.85 -4.53 10.57
C ALA A 100 2.25 -4.41 9.95
N GLU A 101 2.35 -4.61 8.63
CA GLU A 101 3.62 -4.44 7.92
C GLU A 101 4.08 -2.99 7.92
N ALA A 102 3.17 -2.05 7.70
CA ALA A 102 3.49 -0.63 7.74
C ALA A 102 4.01 -0.22 9.12
N ALA A 103 3.39 -0.74 10.17
CA ALA A 103 3.79 -0.43 11.55
C ALA A 103 5.21 -0.89 11.85
N LYS A 104 5.69 -1.95 11.21
CA LYS A 104 7.07 -2.40 11.39
C LYS A 104 8.09 -1.42 10.85
N LYS A 105 7.71 -0.66 9.81
CA LYS A 105 8.64 0.27 9.16
C LYS A 105 8.42 1.72 9.56
N ASP A 106 7.23 2.05 10.05
CA ASP A 106 6.90 3.41 10.45
C ASP A 106 6.15 3.35 11.77
N PRO A 107 6.80 3.74 12.88
CA PRO A 107 6.18 3.68 14.21
C PRO A 107 4.90 4.49 14.34
N SER A 108 4.67 5.48 13.49
CA SER A 108 3.44 6.26 13.54
C SER A 108 2.21 5.43 13.17
N PHE A 109 2.40 4.25 12.59
CA PHE A 109 1.30 3.31 12.32
C PHE A 109 0.98 2.38 13.49
N ALA A 110 1.80 2.37 14.55
CA ALA A 110 1.61 1.40 15.63
C ALA A 110 0.23 1.48 16.27
N ALA A 111 -0.16 2.66 16.76
CA ALA A 111 -1.47 2.83 17.40
C ALA A 111 -2.62 2.73 16.40
N PRO A 112 -2.56 3.36 15.20
CA PRO A 112 -3.60 3.18 14.21
C PRO A 112 -3.80 1.72 13.78
N ALA A 113 -2.73 0.97 13.61
CA ALA A 113 -2.83 -0.45 13.24
C ALA A 113 -3.51 -1.28 14.33
N GLU A 114 -3.21 -1.00 15.59
CA GLU A 114 -3.83 -1.71 16.70
C GLU A 114 -5.32 -1.42 16.82
N SER A 115 -5.75 -0.22 16.44
CA SER A 115 -7.16 0.16 16.51
C SER A 115 -8.01 -0.41 15.38
N TYR A 116 -7.37 -1.02 14.39
CA TYR A 116 -8.09 -1.57 13.23
C TYR A 116 -8.78 -2.88 13.60
N GLU A 117 -10.06 -2.94 13.29
CA GLU A 117 -10.86 -4.15 13.51
C GLU A 117 -11.20 -4.84 12.22
#